data_909291e4afd2ec6ad343bab2d4ee2b26
#
_entry.id   909291e4afd2ec6ad343bab2d4ee2b26
#
_cell.length_a   1.000
_cell.length_b   1.000
_cell.length_c   1.000
_cell.angle_alpha   90.00
_cell.angle_beta   90.00
_cell.angle_gamma   90.00
#
_symmetry.space_group_name_H-M   'P 1'
#
loop_
_entity.id
_entity.type
_entity.pdbx_description
1 polymer ?
#
loop_
_entity_poly.entity_id
_entity_poly.type
_entity_poly.pdbx_seq_one_letter_code
_entity_poly.pdbx_strand_id
1 'polypeptide(L)'
;MNLLLEYFNSSNHMRNGEYLYCLHQNLGNDLIENVYLFMEEDTELNFESPKIKKVISKDRPTYESLFKFCNENLKGEICVIANADIIFDDTLRHFKSINMDKTFYALSRWEISSGDGKNWEIEPYENPASQDPWIFKAPIAVSEKMNYTMGKPGCDNKITYHMRELGYTCRNPGKKVVTIHFHPTNWRTYHPNDDRIPGPYLLVSPVDNFTGEPHYIDIDGFDEHGRPYIIQKKETT
;
A
#
# COMPACT_ATOMS: atom_id res chain seq x y z
N MET A 1 8.02 11.43 -7.89
CA MET A 1 7.18 10.20 -7.81
C MET A 1 5.74 10.60 -7.69
N ASN A 2 4.83 9.73 -8.12
CA ASN A 2 3.39 9.98 -8.08
C ASN A 2 2.76 9.10 -7.03
N LEU A 3 2.10 9.70 -6.03
CA LEU A 3 1.39 9.01 -4.96
C LEU A 3 -0.10 8.90 -5.32
N LEU A 4 -0.66 7.70 -5.22
CA LEU A 4 -2.07 7.41 -5.45
C LEU A 4 -2.71 6.94 -4.15
N LEU A 5 -3.74 7.63 -3.71
CA LEU A 5 -4.47 7.35 -2.48
C LEU A 5 -5.96 7.18 -2.79
N GLU A 6 -6.60 6.18 -2.21
CA GLU A 6 -8.04 6.19 -2.05
C GLU A 6 -8.39 7.16 -0.92
N TYR A 7 -9.20 8.19 -1.21
CA TYR A 7 -9.56 9.22 -0.24
C TYR A 7 -11.07 9.33 -0.10
N PHE A 8 -11.56 9.20 1.10
CA PHE A 8 -12.98 9.25 1.43
C PHE A 8 -13.20 9.85 2.82
N ASN A 9 -14.39 10.39 3.06
CA ASN A 9 -14.80 10.85 4.36
C ASN A 9 -15.27 9.66 5.21
N SER A 10 -14.55 9.39 6.28
CA SER A 10 -15.01 8.44 7.32
C SER A 10 -16.16 9.04 8.11
N SER A 11 -17.07 8.20 8.58
CA SER A 11 -18.08 8.58 9.57
C SER A 11 -17.46 8.99 10.93
N ASN A 12 -16.21 8.65 11.16
CA ASN A 12 -15.46 9.05 12.35
C ASN A 12 -14.60 10.29 12.04
N HIS A 13 -14.92 11.43 12.67
CA HIS A 13 -14.21 12.69 12.47
C HIS A 13 -12.71 12.64 12.82
N MET A 14 -12.34 11.87 13.85
CA MET A 14 -10.93 11.71 14.21
C MET A 14 -10.17 10.97 13.11
N ARG A 15 -10.79 9.95 12.50
CA ARG A 15 -10.21 9.23 11.36
C ARG A 15 -9.99 10.14 10.14
N ASN A 16 -10.94 11.04 9.87
CA ASN A 16 -10.75 12.08 8.84
C ASN A 16 -9.55 12.99 9.15
N GLY A 17 -9.36 13.34 10.43
CA GLY A 17 -8.18 14.08 10.88
C GLY A 17 -6.87 13.35 10.60
N GLU A 18 -6.83 12.03 10.80
CA GLU A 18 -5.66 11.18 10.47
C GLU A 18 -5.35 11.23 8.98
N TYR A 19 -6.36 11.04 8.11
CA TYR A 19 -6.17 11.11 6.66
C TYR A 19 -5.67 12.47 6.18
N LEU A 20 -6.26 13.54 6.70
CA LEU A 20 -5.83 14.92 6.37
C LEU A 20 -4.40 15.18 6.84
N TYR A 21 -4.04 14.72 8.03
CA TYR A 21 -2.69 14.83 8.56
C TYR A 21 -1.68 14.10 7.67
N CYS A 22 -1.94 12.84 7.32
CA CYS A 22 -1.09 12.06 6.44
C CYS A 22 -0.95 12.70 5.06
N LEU A 23 -2.06 13.16 4.49
CA LEU A 23 -2.06 13.87 3.21
C LEU A 23 -1.18 15.13 3.27
N HIS A 24 -1.31 15.93 4.33
CA HIS A 24 -0.52 17.15 4.51
C HIS A 24 0.98 16.85 4.63
N GLN A 25 1.36 15.80 5.38
CA GLN A 25 2.76 15.37 5.48
C GLN A 25 3.31 14.94 4.12
N ASN A 26 2.56 14.14 3.37
CA ASN A 26 2.97 13.67 2.05
C ASN A 26 3.07 14.82 1.02
N LEU A 27 2.22 15.83 1.10
CA LEU A 27 2.33 17.03 0.27
C LEU A 27 3.59 17.86 0.57
N GLY A 28 4.05 17.84 1.82
CA GLY A 28 5.32 18.46 2.24
C GLY A 28 6.57 17.71 1.78
N ASN A 29 6.44 16.46 1.30
CA ASN A 29 7.58 15.67 0.85
C ASN A 29 7.97 16.04 -0.60
N ASP A 30 9.20 16.54 -0.78
CA ASP A 30 9.71 17.00 -2.09
C ASP A 30 9.94 15.84 -3.09
N LEU A 31 9.95 14.59 -2.63
CA LEU A 31 10.07 13.42 -3.47
C LEU A 31 8.74 13.03 -4.14
N ILE A 32 7.62 13.51 -3.61
CA ILE A 32 6.27 13.33 -4.14
C ILE A 32 5.92 14.54 -5.00
N GLU A 33 5.79 14.35 -6.29
CA GLU A 33 5.51 15.39 -7.28
C GLU A 33 4.01 15.63 -7.43
N ASN A 34 3.22 14.56 -7.46
CA ASN A 34 1.77 14.63 -7.52
C ASN A 34 1.15 13.63 -6.54
N VAL A 35 0.00 14.01 -5.98
CA VAL A 35 -0.85 13.15 -5.15
C VAL A 35 -2.20 13.04 -5.85
N TYR A 36 -2.49 11.85 -6.38
CA TYR A 36 -3.76 11.52 -7.02
C TYR A 36 -4.72 11.00 -5.96
N LEU A 37 -5.77 11.76 -5.69
CA LEU A 37 -6.83 11.39 -4.75
C LEU A 37 -7.99 10.76 -5.51
N PHE A 38 -8.13 9.46 -5.39
CA PHE A 38 -9.26 8.71 -5.94
C PHE A 38 -10.44 8.82 -4.98
N MET A 39 -11.53 9.37 -5.44
CA MET A 39 -12.69 9.74 -4.65
C MET A 39 -13.98 9.29 -5.36
N GLU A 40 -14.96 8.81 -4.59
CA GLU A 40 -16.28 8.46 -5.12
C GLU A 40 -17.16 9.71 -5.36
N GLU A 41 -16.87 10.78 -4.63
CA GLU A 41 -17.51 12.09 -4.78
C GLU A 41 -16.48 13.21 -4.60
N ASP A 42 -16.73 14.38 -5.19
CA ASP A 42 -15.82 15.53 -5.08
C ASP A 42 -15.89 16.15 -3.67
N THR A 43 -15.15 15.56 -2.76
CA THR A 43 -15.01 16.06 -1.39
C THR A 43 -14.16 17.33 -1.35
N GLU A 44 -14.65 18.37 -0.70
CA GLU A 44 -13.84 19.57 -0.42
C GLU A 44 -12.73 19.24 0.59
N LEU A 45 -11.53 19.75 0.28
CA LEU A 45 -10.40 19.76 1.18
C LEU A 45 -10.26 21.16 1.79
N ASN A 46 -9.89 21.23 3.05
CA ASN A 46 -9.74 22.52 3.77
C ASN A 46 -8.52 23.33 3.32
N PHE A 47 -7.80 22.87 2.30
CA PHE A 47 -6.59 23.49 1.77
C PHE A 47 -6.41 23.14 0.30
N GLU A 48 -5.59 23.94 -0.40
CA GLU A 48 -5.21 23.74 -1.78
C GLU A 48 -3.72 23.40 -1.89
N SER A 49 -3.36 22.58 -2.85
CA SER A 49 -1.98 22.30 -3.22
C SER A 49 -1.88 22.00 -4.72
N PRO A 50 -0.88 22.53 -5.42
CA PRO A 50 -0.67 22.25 -6.84
C PRO A 50 -0.33 20.78 -7.09
N LYS A 51 0.13 20.07 -6.08
CA LYS A 51 0.42 18.62 -6.15
C LYS A 51 -0.85 17.76 -6.18
N ILE A 52 -1.99 18.26 -5.70
CA ILE A 52 -3.23 17.48 -5.62
C ILE A 52 -3.87 17.37 -7.00
N LYS A 53 -4.22 16.13 -7.37
CA LYS A 53 -4.97 15.77 -8.57
C LYS A 53 -6.16 14.90 -8.15
N LYS A 54 -7.37 15.46 -8.15
CA LYS A 54 -8.59 14.70 -7.86
C LYS A 54 -8.97 13.83 -9.05
N VAL A 55 -9.26 12.56 -8.77
CA VAL A 55 -9.77 11.58 -9.74
C VAL A 55 -11.11 11.09 -9.22
N ILE A 56 -12.18 11.62 -9.81
CA ILE A 56 -13.55 11.30 -9.37
C ILE A 56 -14.05 10.09 -10.16
N SER A 57 -14.52 9.08 -9.44
CA SER A 57 -15.07 7.83 -9.97
C SER A 57 -16.36 7.49 -9.22
N LYS A 58 -17.35 6.91 -9.91
CA LYS A 58 -18.60 6.47 -9.25
C LYS A 58 -18.39 5.32 -8.28
N ASP A 59 -17.37 4.52 -8.56
CA ASP A 59 -17.07 3.31 -7.81
C ASP A 59 -15.74 3.47 -7.06
N ARG A 60 -15.65 2.83 -5.93
CA ARG A 60 -14.43 2.71 -5.14
C ARG A 60 -13.30 2.11 -6.00
N PRO A 61 -12.08 2.67 -6.01
CA PRO A 61 -11.00 2.20 -6.84
C PRO A 61 -10.57 0.78 -6.45
N THR A 62 -10.31 -0.05 -7.46
CA THR A 62 -9.72 -1.38 -7.29
C THR A 62 -8.24 -1.34 -7.69
N TYR A 63 -7.45 -2.34 -7.28
CA TYR A 63 -6.06 -2.43 -7.75
C TYR A 63 -5.97 -2.46 -9.27
N GLU A 64 -6.92 -3.14 -9.94
CA GLU A 64 -6.99 -3.16 -11.40
C GLU A 64 -7.13 -1.75 -11.97
N SER A 65 -8.07 -0.96 -11.46
CA SER A 65 -8.32 0.41 -11.92
C SER A 65 -7.15 1.35 -11.64
N LEU A 66 -6.52 1.24 -10.47
CA LEU A 66 -5.33 2.03 -10.10
C LEU A 66 -4.14 1.72 -11.01
N PHE A 67 -3.87 0.43 -11.30
CA PHE A 67 -2.78 0.06 -12.21
C PHE A 67 -3.06 0.48 -13.65
N LYS A 68 -4.30 0.37 -14.13
CA LYS A 68 -4.70 0.89 -15.45
C LYS A 68 -4.47 2.40 -15.52
N PHE A 69 -4.89 3.16 -14.51
CA PHE A 69 -4.65 4.59 -14.44
C PHE A 69 -3.15 4.92 -14.52
N CYS A 70 -2.29 4.22 -13.77
CA CYS A 70 -0.84 4.43 -13.83
C CYS A 70 -0.30 4.15 -15.24
N ASN A 71 -0.76 3.07 -15.88
CA ASN A 71 -0.29 2.70 -17.21
C ASN A 71 -0.71 3.70 -18.30
N GLU A 72 -1.86 4.32 -18.16
CA GLU A 72 -2.39 5.29 -19.11
C GLU A 72 -1.80 6.69 -18.91
N ASN A 73 -1.66 7.12 -17.65
CA ASN A 73 -1.37 8.52 -17.31
C ASN A 73 0.05 8.78 -16.80
N LEU A 74 0.77 7.74 -16.31
CA LEU A 74 2.04 7.87 -15.60
C LEU A 74 3.14 6.97 -16.21
N LYS A 75 3.08 6.74 -17.49
CA LYS A 75 4.02 5.86 -18.20
C LYS A 75 5.47 6.35 -18.07
N GLY A 76 6.34 5.47 -17.59
CA GLY A 76 7.76 5.76 -17.34
C GLY A 76 8.03 6.26 -15.93
N GLU A 77 6.99 6.64 -15.17
CA GLU A 77 7.11 7.23 -13.84
C GLU A 77 7.09 6.18 -12.72
N ILE A 78 7.65 6.56 -11.58
CA ILE A 78 7.54 5.78 -10.34
C ILE A 78 6.21 6.11 -9.68
N CYS A 79 5.39 5.09 -9.50
CA CYS A 79 4.08 5.15 -8.87
C CYS A 79 4.16 4.53 -7.47
N VAL A 80 3.49 5.17 -6.52
CA VAL A 80 3.31 4.71 -5.15
C VAL A 80 1.81 4.62 -4.90
N ILE A 81 1.28 3.44 -4.63
CA ILE A 81 -0.09 3.25 -4.18
C ILE A 81 -0.03 2.99 -2.68
N ALA A 82 -0.86 3.65 -1.89
CA ALA A 82 -0.89 3.48 -0.44
C ALA A 82 -2.27 3.71 0.16
N ASN A 83 -2.47 3.23 1.39
CA ASN A 83 -3.60 3.63 2.20
C ASN A 83 -3.46 5.11 2.61
N ALA A 84 -4.60 5.78 2.87
CA ALA A 84 -4.62 7.22 3.18
C ALA A 84 -4.00 7.58 4.55
N ASP A 85 -3.70 6.59 5.37
CA ASP A 85 -3.09 6.72 6.70
C ASP A 85 -1.57 6.41 6.71
N ILE A 86 -0.94 6.43 5.54
CA ILE A 86 0.52 6.23 5.39
C ILE A 86 1.21 7.56 5.13
N ILE A 87 2.29 7.80 5.87
CA ILE A 87 3.21 8.92 5.68
C ILE A 87 4.55 8.40 5.16
N PHE A 88 5.10 9.08 4.16
CA PHE A 88 6.40 8.78 3.60
C PHE A 88 7.43 9.85 4.01
N ASP A 89 8.61 9.41 4.38
CA ASP A 89 9.73 10.29 4.64
C ASP A 89 10.69 10.40 3.43
N ASP A 90 11.87 10.98 3.65
CA ASP A 90 12.86 11.19 2.61
C ASP A 90 13.60 9.92 2.17
N THR A 91 13.37 8.77 2.83
CA THR A 91 13.92 7.47 2.42
C THR A 91 13.36 6.98 1.08
N LEU A 92 12.23 7.53 0.60
CA LEU A 92 11.73 7.32 -0.77
C LEU A 92 12.79 7.62 -1.84
N ARG A 93 13.78 8.49 -1.55
CA ARG A 93 14.88 8.80 -2.49
C ARG A 93 15.62 7.57 -3.02
N HIS A 94 15.63 6.48 -2.25
CA HIS A 94 16.30 5.25 -2.68
C HIS A 94 15.73 4.70 -3.99
N PHE A 95 14.45 4.90 -4.28
CA PHE A 95 13.81 4.43 -5.51
C PHE A 95 14.24 5.21 -6.76
N LYS A 96 14.85 6.40 -6.63
CA LYS A 96 15.34 7.18 -7.78
C LYS A 96 16.57 6.58 -8.47
N SER A 97 17.33 5.74 -7.77
CA SER A 97 18.62 5.21 -8.24
C SER A 97 18.67 3.72 -8.50
N ILE A 98 17.56 3.01 -8.30
CA ILE A 98 17.50 1.55 -8.48
C ILE A 98 16.81 1.17 -9.79
N ASN A 99 17.20 0.05 -10.36
CA ASN A 99 16.46 -0.55 -11.47
C ASN A 99 15.18 -1.20 -10.91
N MET A 100 14.02 -0.77 -11.42
CA MET A 100 12.72 -1.26 -11.03
C MET A 100 12.08 -2.19 -12.07
N ASP A 101 12.81 -2.57 -13.12
CA ASP A 101 12.28 -3.43 -14.16
C ASP A 101 11.83 -4.77 -13.58
N LYS A 102 10.59 -5.16 -13.90
CA LYS A 102 9.99 -6.40 -13.37
C LYS A 102 10.08 -6.55 -11.85
N THR A 103 10.13 -5.42 -11.13
CA THR A 103 10.16 -5.42 -9.66
C THR A 103 8.92 -4.71 -9.12
N PHE A 104 8.30 -5.32 -8.13
CA PHE A 104 7.17 -4.79 -7.37
C PHE A 104 7.54 -4.74 -5.90
N TYR A 105 7.53 -3.56 -5.32
CA TYR A 105 7.86 -3.36 -3.92
C TYR A 105 6.57 -3.30 -3.12
N ALA A 106 6.43 -4.23 -2.17
CA ALA A 106 5.34 -4.29 -1.20
C ALA A 106 5.93 -4.09 0.19
N LEU A 107 5.83 -2.86 0.72
CA LEU A 107 6.57 -2.48 1.91
C LEU A 107 5.79 -2.75 3.19
N SER A 108 6.45 -3.36 4.16
CA SER A 108 5.99 -3.34 5.54
C SER A 108 6.08 -1.92 6.10
N ARG A 109 5.12 -1.58 6.92
CA ARG A 109 5.01 -0.27 7.55
C ARG A 109 5.90 -0.11 8.80
N TRP A 110 6.01 1.12 9.26
CA TRP A 110 6.55 1.48 10.56
C TRP A 110 5.40 1.92 11.45
N GLU A 111 5.38 1.47 12.69
CA GLU A 111 4.36 1.84 13.67
C GLU A 111 4.89 2.93 14.60
N ILE A 112 3.97 3.73 15.12
CA ILE A 112 4.27 4.69 16.18
C ILE A 112 4.27 3.92 17.49
N SER A 113 5.43 3.82 18.13
CA SER A 113 5.61 3.14 19.41
C SER A 113 5.32 4.06 20.62
N SER A 114 5.67 5.35 20.51
CA SER A 114 5.37 6.36 21.52
C SER A 114 5.37 7.77 20.91
N GLY A 115 4.91 8.77 21.68
CA GLY A 115 4.96 10.16 21.26
C GLY A 115 4.08 11.09 22.11
N ASP A 116 4.38 12.39 22.05
CA ASP A 116 3.66 13.45 22.76
C ASP A 116 2.72 14.28 21.83
N GLY A 117 2.47 13.80 20.62
CA GLY A 117 1.71 14.50 19.57
C GLY A 117 2.54 15.46 18.73
N LYS A 118 3.81 15.71 19.09
CA LYS A 118 4.76 16.54 18.34
C LYS A 118 5.96 15.73 17.85
N ASN A 119 6.46 14.86 18.72
CA ASN A 119 7.57 13.96 18.42
C ASN A 119 7.08 12.53 18.53
N TRP A 120 7.28 11.75 17.48
CA TRP A 120 6.89 10.36 17.39
C TRP A 120 8.11 9.48 17.37
N GLU A 121 8.14 8.48 18.26
CA GLU A 121 9.07 7.36 18.13
C GLU A 121 8.43 6.33 17.21
N ILE A 122 9.17 5.88 16.22
CA ILE A 122 8.71 4.92 15.24
C ILE A 122 9.61 3.70 15.22
N GLU A 123 9.02 2.54 14.98
CA GLU A 123 9.74 1.29 14.86
C GLU A 123 9.24 0.47 13.67
N PRO A 124 10.10 -0.32 13.00
CA PRO A 124 9.69 -1.15 11.89
C PRO A 124 8.74 -2.24 12.38
N TYR A 125 7.62 -2.40 11.68
CA TYR A 125 6.69 -3.50 11.93
C TYR A 125 7.19 -4.76 11.22
N GLU A 126 7.67 -5.72 11.98
CA GLU A 126 8.35 -6.90 11.44
C GLU A 126 7.40 -7.98 10.87
N ASN A 127 6.10 -7.84 11.06
CA ASN A 127 5.13 -8.79 10.53
C ASN A 127 5.00 -8.65 9.00
N PRO A 128 5.42 -9.66 8.21
CA PRO A 128 5.38 -9.60 6.76
C PRO A 128 3.95 -9.59 6.17
N ALA A 129 2.93 -9.81 6.98
CA ALA A 129 1.54 -9.72 6.56
C ALA A 129 1.03 -8.29 6.40
N SER A 130 1.77 -7.28 6.87
CA SER A 130 1.42 -5.87 6.71
C SER A 130 2.24 -5.27 5.57
N GLN A 131 1.63 -5.09 4.42
CA GLN A 131 2.23 -4.56 3.19
C GLN A 131 1.34 -3.42 2.68
N ASP A 132 1.41 -2.26 3.35
CA ASP A 132 0.46 -1.17 3.13
C ASP A 132 0.77 -0.25 1.93
N PRO A 133 2.04 0.02 1.53
CA PRO A 133 2.33 0.72 0.28
C PRO A 133 2.97 -0.19 -0.77
N TRP A 134 2.64 0.10 -2.04
CA TRP A 134 3.19 -0.60 -3.20
C TRP A 134 3.86 0.38 -4.14
N ILE A 135 5.12 0.10 -4.49
CA ILE A 135 5.95 0.97 -5.33
C ILE A 135 6.43 0.20 -6.57
N PHE A 136 6.24 0.81 -7.73
CA PHE A 136 6.59 0.23 -9.01
C PHE A 136 6.82 1.31 -10.06
N LYS A 137 7.39 0.92 -11.21
CA LYS A 137 7.50 1.79 -12.38
C LYS A 137 6.42 1.43 -13.39
N ALA A 138 5.64 2.40 -13.84
CA ALA A 138 4.64 2.19 -14.89
C ALA A 138 5.31 2.10 -16.28
N PRO A 139 4.80 1.27 -17.22
CA PRO A 139 3.63 0.44 -17.07
C PRO A 139 3.87 -0.85 -16.29
N ILE A 140 2.83 -1.29 -15.59
CA ILE A 140 2.82 -2.54 -14.83
C ILE A 140 1.81 -3.53 -15.44
N ALA A 141 2.01 -4.83 -15.30
CA ALA A 141 1.03 -5.81 -15.74
C ALA A 141 -0.26 -5.73 -14.90
N VAL A 142 -1.39 -5.91 -15.57
CA VAL A 142 -2.73 -5.87 -14.98
C VAL A 142 -3.48 -7.16 -15.28
N SER A 143 -4.29 -7.63 -14.36
CA SER A 143 -5.17 -8.78 -14.51
C SER A 143 -6.54 -8.47 -13.91
N GLU A 144 -7.61 -8.98 -14.54
CA GLU A 144 -8.98 -8.90 -14.03
C GLU A 144 -9.13 -9.50 -12.62
N LYS A 145 -8.23 -10.40 -12.23
CA LYS A 145 -8.17 -10.95 -10.86
C LYS A 145 -7.83 -9.92 -9.80
N MET A 146 -7.39 -8.72 -10.19
CA MET A 146 -7.08 -7.59 -9.30
C MET A 146 -8.27 -6.65 -9.07
N ASN A 147 -9.46 -7.03 -9.52
CA ASN A 147 -10.69 -6.26 -9.38
C ASN A 147 -11.26 -6.39 -7.94
N TYR A 148 -10.52 -5.89 -6.97
CA TYR A 148 -10.93 -5.73 -5.56
C TYR A 148 -10.27 -4.48 -4.95
N THR A 149 -10.93 -3.93 -3.93
CA THR A 149 -10.55 -2.65 -3.31
C THR A 149 -9.45 -2.82 -2.27
N MET A 150 -8.70 -1.74 -2.02
CA MET A 150 -7.77 -1.63 -0.88
C MET A 150 -8.51 -1.57 0.45
N GLY A 151 -7.78 -1.64 1.56
CA GLY A 151 -8.29 -1.42 2.91
C GLY A 151 -9.16 -2.56 3.44
N LYS A 152 -9.14 -3.74 2.81
CA LYS A 152 -9.76 -4.97 3.32
C LYS A 152 -8.67 -5.96 3.75
N PRO A 153 -8.90 -6.76 4.81
CA PRO A 153 -7.93 -7.77 5.24
C PRO A 153 -7.51 -8.69 4.08
N GLY A 154 -6.22 -8.90 3.92
CA GLY A 154 -5.64 -9.78 2.90
C GLY A 154 -5.52 -9.17 1.50
N CYS A 155 -6.06 -7.97 1.23
CA CYS A 155 -5.94 -7.33 -0.07
C CYS A 155 -4.48 -7.06 -0.45
N ASP A 156 -3.69 -6.64 0.51
CA ASP A 156 -2.26 -6.33 0.43
C ASP A 156 -1.40 -7.54 0.03
N ASN A 157 -1.59 -8.65 0.70
CA ASN A 157 -0.85 -9.87 0.40
C ASN A 157 -1.37 -10.56 -0.86
N LYS A 158 -2.63 -10.37 -1.20
CA LYS A 158 -3.25 -10.87 -2.43
C LYS A 158 -2.71 -10.17 -3.67
N ILE A 159 -2.56 -8.84 -3.63
CA ILE A 159 -1.99 -8.12 -4.76
C ILE A 159 -0.52 -8.50 -4.99
N THR A 160 0.23 -8.69 -3.91
CA THR A 160 1.63 -9.15 -3.98
C THR A 160 1.71 -10.54 -4.59
N TYR A 161 0.80 -11.46 -4.25
CA TYR A 161 0.68 -12.77 -4.88
C TYR A 161 0.44 -12.65 -6.40
N HIS A 162 -0.52 -11.84 -6.82
CA HIS A 162 -0.82 -11.65 -8.24
C HIS A 162 0.36 -11.06 -9.02
N MET A 163 1.10 -10.14 -8.42
CA MET A 163 2.27 -9.56 -9.08
C MET A 163 3.37 -10.60 -9.30
N ARG A 164 3.61 -11.49 -8.34
CA ARG A 164 4.53 -12.61 -8.53
C ARG A 164 4.05 -13.55 -9.65
N GLU A 165 2.77 -13.90 -9.70
CA GLU A 165 2.20 -14.74 -10.76
C GLU A 165 2.36 -14.11 -12.16
N LEU A 166 2.40 -12.78 -12.25
CA LEU A 166 2.67 -12.03 -13.48
C LEU A 166 4.17 -11.86 -13.78
N GLY A 167 5.04 -12.55 -13.04
CA GLY A 167 6.47 -12.61 -13.28
C GLY A 167 7.26 -11.43 -12.73
N TYR A 168 6.73 -10.73 -11.70
CA TYR A 168 7.48 -9.70 -10.99
C TYR A 168 8.25 -10.32 -9.81
N THR A 169 9.44 -9.80 -9.57
CA THR A 169 10.14 -10.02 -8.30
C THR A 169 9.52 -9.10 -7.25
N CYS A 170 8.84 -9.68 -6.26
CA CYS A 170 8.26 -8.92 -5.16
C CYS A 170 9.30 -8.71 -4.07
N ARG A 171 9.51 -7.47 -3.62
CA ARG A 171 10.54 -7.11 -2.64
C ARG A 171 9.95 -6.26 -1.53
N ASN A 172 10.53 -6.39 -0.33
CA ASN A 172 10.10 -5.63 0.84
C ASN A 172 11.31 -4.99 1.56
N PRO A 173 11.88 -3.90 1.04
CA PRO A 173 12.92 -3.15 1.75
C PRO A 173 12.36 -2.30 2.91
N GLY A 174 11.33 -2.79 3.62
CA GLY A 174 10.61 -2.06 4.66
C GLY A 174 11.46 -1.70 5.88
N LYS A 175 12.62 -2.34 6.10
CA LYS A 175 13.58 -1.92 7.13
C LYS A 175 14.48 -0.76 6.68
N LYS A 176 14.50 -0.46 5.37
CA LYS A 176 15.31 0.61 4.76
C LYS A 176 14.48 1.81 4.35
N VAL A 177 13.21 1.59 4.00
CA VAL A 177 12.27 2.62 3.58
C VAL A 177 11.23 2.81 4.67
N VAL A 178 11.17 4.03 5.19
CA VAL A 178 10.25 4.38 6.28
C VAL A 178 8.89 4.74 5.70
N THR A 179 7.88 3.97 6.09
CA THR A 179 6.47 4.17 5.71
C THR A 179 5.65 4.14 7.00
N ILE A 180 5.35 5.32 7.54
CA ILE A 180 4.74 5.45 8.88
C ILE A 180 3.23 5.24 8.76
N HIS A 181 2.70 4.26 9.47
CA HIS A 181 1.27 4.06 9.62
C HIS A 181 0.74 4.94 10.75
N PHE A 182 -0.01 5.97 10.40
CA PHE A 182 -0.57 6.93 11.35
C PHE A 182 -2.05 6.63 11.63
N HIS A 183 -2.30 5.77 12.61
CA HIS A 183 -3.63 5.33 12.97
C HIS A 183 -3.89 5.32 14.50
N PRO A 184 -3.71 6.46 15.20
CA PRO A 184 -3.85 6.52 16.65
C PRO A 184 -5.26 6.20 17.16
N THR A 185 -6.32 6.41 16.37
CA THR A 185 -7.68 6.06 16.78
C THR A 185 -7.96 4.56 16.77
N ASN A 186 -7.19 3.78 16.02
CA ASN A 186 -7.42 2.35 15.78
C ASN A 186 -8.86 2.02 15.31
N TRP A 187 -9.56 3.00 14.70
CA TRP A 187 -10.91 2.85 14.19
C TRP A 187 -10.89 2.09 12.86
N ARG A 188 -11.66 0.99 12.80
CA ARG A 188 -11.79 0.16 11.60
C ARG A 188 -13.25 0.01 11.22
N THR A 189 -13.54 0.01 9.92
CA THR A 189 -14.89 -0.12 9.35
C THR A 189 -15.16 -1.53 8.82
N TYR A 190 -14.22 -2.44 8.95
CA TYR A 190 -14.32 -3.81 8.46
C TYR A 190 -14.22 -4.85 9.60
N HIS A 191 -14.82 -6.01 9.38
CA HIS A 191 -14.62 -7.17 10.25
C HIS A 191 -13.48 -8.03 9.71
N PRO A 192 -12.46 -8.38 10.54
CA PRO A 192 -11.23 -9.05 10.07
C PRO A 192 -11.44 -10.36 9.31
N ASN A 193 -12.49 -11.11 9.61
CA ASN A 193 -12.78 -12.39 8.96
C ASN A 193 -13.82 -12.25 7.84
N ASP A 194 -14.90 -11.52 8.05
CA ASP A 194 -16.04 -11.45 7.12
C ASP A 194 -15.72 -10.65 5.85
N ASP A 195 -14.88 -9.61 5.98
CA ASP A 195 -14.50 -8.74 4.85
C ASP A 195 -13.20 -9.17 4.14
N ARG A 196 -12.59 -10.27 4.56
CA ARG A 196 -11.29 -10.70 4.04
C ARG A 196 -11.35 -11.08 2.56
N ILE A 197 -10.43 -10.52 1.78
CA ILE A 197 -10.20 -10.96 0.39
C ILE A 197 -9.61 -12.37 0.41
N PRO A 198 -10.22 -13.37 -0.26
CA PRO A 198 -9.76 -14.76 -0.23
C PRO A 198 -8.36 -14.95 -0.80
N GLY A 199 -7.58 -15.86 -0.21
CA GLY A 199 -6.24 -16.26 -0.71
C GLY A 199 -6.25 -16.89 -2.12
N PRO A 200 -5.11 -17.38 -2.58
CA PRO A 200 -3.83 -17.43 -1.89
C PRO A 200 -3.15 -16.05 -1.73
N TYR A 201 -2.18 -15.98 -0.83
CA TYR A 201 -1.45 -14.75 -0.52
C TYR A 201 0.06 -14.97 -0.60
N LEU A 202 0.80 -13.88 -0.84
CA LEU A 202 2.25 -13.85 -0.75
C LEU A 202 2.68 -12.82 0.29
N LEU A 203 3.37 -13.26 1.32
CA LEU A 203 4.05 -12.40 2.25
C LEU A 203 5.53 -12.30 1.85
N VAL A 204 6.08 -11.11 1.94
CA VAL A 204 7.50 -10.87 1.67
C VAL A 204 8.12 -10.31 2.94
N SER A 205 9.10 -11.04 3.50
CA SER A 205 9.76 -10.62 4.74
C SER A 205 10.47 -9.27 4.58
N PRO A 206 10.34 -8.34 5.55
CA PRO A 206 11.00 -7.05 5.47
C PRO A 206 12.53 -7.19 5.65
N VAL A 207 13.27 -6.49 4.77
CA VAL A 207 14.73 -6.46 4.76
C VAL A 207 15.25 -5.03 4.68
N ASP A 208 16.56 -4.83 4.88
CA ASP A 208 17.24 -3.54 4.85
C ASP A 208 17.95 -3.23 3.53
N ASN A 209 17.65 -3.98 2.47
CA ASN A 209 18.29 -3.85 1.16
C ASN A 209 17.30 -3.99 0.00
N PHE A 210 17.72 -3.59 -1.21
CA PHE A 210 16.89 -3.60 -2.41
C PHE A 210 17.20 -4.75 -3.39
N THR A 211 18.29 -5.45 -3.22
CA THR A 211 18.84 -6.37 -4.23
C THR A 211 19.03 -7.80 -3.77
N GLY A 212 18.92 -8.07 -2.46
CA GLY A 212 18.99 -9.42 -1.91
C GLY A 212 17.86 -10.33 -2.41
N GLU A 213 18.04 -11.64 -2.32
CA GLU A 213 16.95 -12.58 -2.62
C GLU A 213 15.78 -12.36 -1.65
N PRO A 214 14.55 -12.17 -2.17
CA PRO A 214 13.39 -11.98 -1.31
C PRO A 214 13.03 -13.29 -0.59
N HIS A 215 12.69 -13.18 0.68
CA HIS A 215 12.17 -14.31 1.43
C HIS A 215 10.64 -14.30 1.35
N TYR A 216 10.10 -15.28 0.61
CA TYR A 216 8.67 -15.46 0.37
C TYR A 216 8.04 -16.44 1.35
N ILE A 217 6.84 -16.10 1.82
CA ILE A 217 5.99 -16.97 2.62
C ILE A 217 4.65 -17.07 1.89
N ASP A 218 4.40 -18.23 1.29
CA ASP A 218 3.12 -18.54 0.65
C ASP A 218 2.13 -19.03 1.69
N ILE A 219 0.91 -18.48 1.66
CA ILE A 219 -0.19 -18.97 2.50
C ILE A 219 -1.47 -19.06 1.67
N ASP A 220 -2.27 -20.09 1.90
CA ASP A 220 -3.53 -20.29 1.18
C ASP A 220 -4.68 -19.52 1.83
N GLY A 221 -4.60 -19.30 3.14
CA GLY A 221 -5.63 -18.58 3.87
C GLY A 221 -5.28 -18.37 5.34
N PHE A 222 -6.30 -17.90 6.08
CA PHE A 222 -6.26 -17.77 7.53
C PHE A 222 -7.44 -18.54 8.12
N ASP A 223 -7.21 -19.24 9.23
CA ASP A 223 -8.26 -19.94 9.95
C ASP A 223 -9.18 -18.97 10.72
N GLU A 224 -10.18 -19.48 11.42
CA GLU A 224 -11.13 -18.72 12.22
C GLU A 224 -10.49 -17.90 13.37
N HIS A 225 -9.25 -18.28 13.75
CA HIS A 225 -8.45 -17.55 14.74
C HIS A 225 -7.43 -16.59 14.11
N GLY A 226 -7.47 -16.40 12.77
CA GLY A 226 -6.54 -15.54 12.03
C GLY A 226 -5.13 -16.11 11.87
N ARG A 227 -4.92 -17.41 12.07
CA ARG A 227 -3.62 -18.07 11.88
C ARG A 227 -3.46 -18.49 10.41
N PRO A 228 -2.31 -18.21 9.80
CA PRO A 228 -2.06 -18.59 8.42
C PRO A 228 -1.98 -20.13 8.29
N TYR A 229 -2.51 -20.65 7.19
CA TYR A 229 -2.38 -22.06 6.84
C TYR A 229 -1.95 -22.26 5.39
N ILE A 230 -1.30 -23.37 5.12
CA ILE A 230 -0.88 -23.83 3.79
C ILE A 230 -1.60 -25.15 3.51
N ILE A 231 -2.33 -25.21 2.40
CA ILE A 231 -2.89 -26.45 1.91
C ILE A 231 -1.78 -27.20 1.17
N GLN A 232 -1.30 -28.32 1.72
CA GLN A 232 -0.35 -29.17 1.00
C GLN A 232 -1.00 -29.61 -0.33
N LYS A 233 -0.50 -29.07 -1.45
CA LYS A 233 -0.85 -29.60 -2.76
C LYS A 233 -0.34 -31.05 -2.80
N LYS A 234 -1.26 -32.04 -2.90
CA LYS A 234 -0.85 -33.40 -3.23
C LYS A 234 -0.14 -33.32 -4.57
N GLU A 235 1.15 -33.70 -4.59
CA GLU A 235 1.84 -33.92 -5.83
C GLU A 235 1.04 -34.95 -6.62
N THR A 236 0.45 -34.52 -7.72
CA THR A 236 -0.12 -35.43 -8.72
C THR A 236 1.07 -36.05 -9.42
N THR A 237 1.42 -37.27 -8.99
CA THR A 237 2.35 -38.18 -9.70
C THR A 237 1.79 -38.55 -11.09
#